data_f50d3e6444de676d74ddf09b0924646e
#
_entry.id   f50d3e6444de676d74ddf09b0924646e
#
_cell.length_a   1.000
_cell.length_b   1.000
_cell.length_c   1.000
_cell.angle_alpha   90.00
_cell.angle_beta   90.00
_cell.angle_gamma   90.00
#
_symmetry.space_group_name_H-M   'P 1'
#
loop_
_entity.id
_entity.type
_entity.pdbx_description
1 polymer ?
#
loop_
_entity_poly.entity_id
_entity_poly.type
_entity_poly.pdbx_seq_one_letter_code
_entity_poly.pdbx_strand_id
1 'polypeptide(L)' 'MAAWSLEEAKEYLREALEARSRILRAQEYGIGDKKTKRAELAQINEDIKFWKKEVERLSRGGIKIGYGVNIG' A
#
# COMPACT_ATOMS: atom_id res chain seq x y z
N MET A 1 7.81 -13.24 12.23
CA MET A 1 6.52 -13.64 11.78
C MET A 1 5.65 -12.43 11.48
N ALA A 2 4.93 -12.48 10.40
CA ALA A 2 4.09 -11.35 10.02
C ALA A 2 2.79 -11.36 10.81
N ALA A 3 2.30 -10.20 11.15
CA ALA A 3 1.03 -10.07 11.83
C ALA A 3 -0.15 -10.23 10.88
N TRP A 4 0.14 -10.30 9.59
CA TRP A 4 -0.90 -10.39 8.57
C TRP A 4 -0.46 -11.35 7.47
N SER A 5 -1.43 -11.88 6.74
CA SER A 5 -1.17 -12.78 5.64
C SER A 5 -0.96 -11.99 4.35
N LEU A 6 -0.53 -12.67 3.30
CA LEU A 6 -0.38 -12.05 1.99
C LEU A 6 -1.71 -11.47 1.51
N GLU A 7 -2.80 -12.20 1.71
CA GLU A 7 -4.11 -11.73 1.29
C GLU A 7 -4.51 -10.48 2.04
N GLU A 8 -4.23 -10.44 3.33
CA GLU A 8 -4.52 -9.26 4.14
C GLU A 8 -3.68 -8.07 3.69
N ALA A 9 -2.40 -8.31 3.40
CA ALA A 9 -1.54 -7.23 2.94
C ALA A 9 -2.03 -6.66 1.61
N LYS A 10 -2.50 -7.51 0.71
CA LYS A 10 -3.06 -7.06 -0.56
C LYS A 10 -4.30 -6.22 -0.34
N GLU A 11 -5.12 -6.62 0.60
CA GLU A 11 -6.34 -5.89 0.92
C GLU A 11 -6.02 -4.52 1.49
N TYR A 12 -5.07 -4.45 2.41
CA TYR A 12 -4.66 -3.17 2.99
C TYR A 12 -4.06 -2.25 1.93
N LEU A 13 -3.30 -2.82 1.00
CA LEU A 13 -2.75 -2.03 -0.10
C LEU A 13 -3.87 -1.46 -0.96
N ARG A 14 -4.86 -2.29 -1.28
CA ARG A 14 -5.98 -1.86 -2.09
C ARG A 14 -6.74 -0.73 -1.41
N GLU A 15 -6.97 -0.86 -0.10
CA GLU A 15 -7.67 0.17 0.67
C GLU A 15 -6.90 1.48 0.68
N ALA A 16 -5.58 1.40 0.81
CA ALA A 16 -4.75 2.61 0.80
C ALA A 16 -4.80 3.30 -0.56
N LEU A 17 -4.79 2.52 -1.64
CA LEU A 17 -4.88 3.07 -2.98
C LEU A 17 -6.24 3.74 -3.22
N GLU A 18 -7.30 3.14 -2.71
CA GLU A 18 -8.64 3.73 -2.82
C GLU A 18 -8.74 5.02 -2.03
N ALA A 19 -8.16 5.04 -0.83
CA ALA A 19 -8.16 6.24 0.00
C ALA A 19 -7.41 7.37 -0.70
N ARG A 20 -6.28 7.03 -1.32
CA ARG A 20 -5.50 8.03 -2.05
C ARG A 20 -6.32 8.62 -3.20
N SER A 21 -7.01 7.76 -3.91
CA SER A 21 -7.85 8.18 -5.03
C SER A 21 -8.94 9.15 -4.57
N ARG A 22 -9.56 8.85 -3.42
CA ARG A 22 -10.61 9.71 -2.87
C ARG A 22 -10.06 11.08 -2.49
N ILE A 23 -8.87 11.13 -1.88
CA ILE A 23 -8.28 12.39 -1.48
C ILE A 23 -7.90 13.23 -2.70
N LEU A 24 -7.34 12.60 -3.72
CA LEU A 24 -6.98 13.31 -4.94
C LEU A 24 -8.22 13.88 -5.62
N ARG A 25 -9.30 13.13 -5.61
CA ARG A 25 -10.55 13.58 -6.20
C ARG A 25 -11.11 14.77 -5.43
N ALA A 26 -11.05 14.72 -4.10
CA ALA A 26 -11.50 15.81 -3.27
C ALA A 26 -10.67 17.07 -3.53
N GLN A 27 -9.37 16.92 -3.73
CA GLN A 27 -8.51 18.04 -4.07
C GLN A 27 -8.93 18.68 -5.39
N GLU A 28 -9.24 17.84 -6.35
CA GLU A 28 -9.66 18.27 -7.68
C GLU A 28 -10.91 19.14 -7.61
N TYR A 29 -11.83 18.79 -6.72
CA TYR A 29 -13.06 19.55 -6.57
C TYR A 29 -12.93 20.66 -5.54
N GLY A 30 -11.76 20.86 -4.97
CA GLY A 30 -11.53 21.91 -4.00
C GLY A 30 -12.25 21.72 -2.69
N ILE A 31 -12.54 20.47 -2.34
CA ILE A 31 -13.24 20.17 -1.10
C ILE A 31 -12.26 20.05 0.05
N GLY A 32 -12.53 20.76 1.13
CA GLY A 32 -11.76 20.63 2.34
C GLY A 32 -10.49 21.45 2.36
N ASP A 33 -9.73 21.27 3.43
CA ASP A 33 -8.53 22.04 3.69
C ASP A 33 -7.31 21.46 2.97
N LYS A 34 -6.63 22.28 2.21
CA LYS A 34 -5.47 21.83 1.43
C LYS A 34 -4.35 21.29 2.30
N LYS A 35 -4.12 21.92 3.43
CA LYS A 35 -3.05 21.52 4.31
C LYS A 35 -3.30 20.12 4.87
N THR A 36 -4.51 19.90 5.32
CA THR A 36 -4.89 18.58 5.85
C THR A 36 -4.79 17.50 4.78
N LYS A 37 -5.27 17.82 3.57
CA LYS A 37 -5.21 16.84 2.48
C LYS A 37 -3.80 16.50 2.10
N ARG A 38 -2.91 17.49 2.13
CA ARG A 38 -1.52 17.26 1.84
C ARG A 38 -0.88 16.31 2.85
N ALA A 39 -1.21 16.53 4.12
CA ALA A 39 -0.71 15.68 5.19
C ALA A 39 -1.26 14.27 5.04
N GLU A 40 -2.54 14.15 4.71
CA GLU A 40 -3.16 12.85 4.50
C GLU A 40 -2.54 12.10 3.34
N LEU A 41 -2.27 12.82 2.25
CA LEU A 41 -1.63 12.20 1.09
C LEU A 41 -0.23 11.70 1.42
N ALA A 42 0.52 12.50 2.18
CA ALA A 42 1.86 12.09 2.57
C ALA A 42 1.82 10.80 3.38
N GLN A 43 0.88 10.73 4.32
CA GLN A 43 0.73 9.54 5.15
C GLN A 43 0.30 8.34 4.33
N ILE A 44 -0.67 8.52 3.44
CA ILE A 44 -1.16 7.42 2.61
C ILE A 44 -0.09 6.93 1.66
N ASN A 45 0.73 7.83 1.12
CA ASN A 45 1.82 7.41 0.26
C ASN A 45 2.83 6.55 1.01
N GLU A 46 3.07 6.87 2.29
CA GLU A 46 3.93 6.03 3.11
C GLU A 46 3.29 4.68 3.35
N ASP A 47 1.99 4.67 3.61
CA ASP A 47 1.27 3.42 3.82
C ASP A 47 1.31 2.54 2.57
N ILE A 48 1.16 3.16 1.40
CA ILE A 48 1.21 2.43 0.14
C ILE A 48 2.58 1.80 -0.06
N LYS A 49 3.64 2.56 0.21
CA LYS A 49 4.99 2.04 0.11
C LYS A 49 5.18 0.86 1.05
N PHE A 50 4.71 1.01 2.28
CA PHE A 50 4.82 -0.04 3.28
C PHE A 50 4.10 -1.31 2.82
N TRP A 51 2.86 -1.18 2.39
CA TRP A 51 2.08 -2.34 2.01
C TRP A 51 2.57 -2.99 0.71
N LYS A 52 3.09 -2.19 -0.20
CA LYS A 52 3.70 -2.75 -1.41
C LYS A 52 4.89 -3.62 -1.05
N LYS A 53 5.71 -3.18 -0.13
CA LYS A 53 6.85 -3.95 0.32
C LYS A 53 6.41 -5.21 1.03
N GLU A 54 5.34 -5.11 1.84
CA GLU A 54 4.83 -6.26 2.56
C GLU A 54 4.26 -7.32 1.61
N VAL A 55 3.52 -6.88 0.61
CA VAL A 55 3.00 -7.79 -0.40
C VAL A 55 4.14 -8.50 -1.12
N GLU A 56 5.15 -7.75 -1.49
CA GLU A 56 6.30 -8.29 -2.17
C GLU A 56 7.05 -9.29 -1.30
N ARG A 57 7.28 -8.92 -0.06
CA ARG A 57 7.99 -9.77 0.89
C ARG A 57 7.26 -11.07 1.15
N LEU A 58 5.97 -10.98 1.40
CA LEU A 58 5.16 -12.16 1.70
C LEU A 58 5.01 -13.05 0.48
N SER A 59 4.93 -12.45 -0.68
CA SER A 59 4.82 -13.18 -1.92
C SER A 59 6.09 -13.98 -2.19
N ARG A 60 7.24 -13.35 -2.00
CA ARG A 60 8.51 -14.00 -2.20
C ARG A 60 8.81 -15.04 -1.12
N GLY A 61 8.47 -14.69 0.10
CA GLY A 61 8.69 -15.60 1.21
C GLY A 61 7.98 -16.90 1.04
N GLY A 62 6.82 -16.84 0.43
CA GLY A 62 6.06 -18.06 0.19
C GLY A 62 6.68 -18.96 -0.82
N ILE A 63 7.57 -18.40 -1.65
CA ILE A 63 8.16 -19.19 -2.65
C ILE A 63 9.51 -19.61 -2.32
N LYS A 64 10.08 -19.04 -1.45
CA LYS A 64 11.34 -19.33 -1.13
C LYS A 64 11.79 -20.52 -1.36
N ILE A 65 12.04 -20.76 -1.83
CA ILE A 65 12.46 -21.76 -2.00
C ILE A 65 13.04 -21.88 -3.07
N GLY A 66 13.43 -21.67 -3.51
CA GLY A 66 14.10 -21.63 -4.28
C GLY A 66 14.49 -21.26 -5.06
N TYR A 67 14.22 -20.98 -5.07
CA TYR A 67 14.77 -20.68 -5.79
C TYR A 67 15.09 -20.15 -6.31
N GLY A 68 14.92 -20.16 -6.46
CA GLY A 68 15.15 -19.60 -6.78
C GLY A 68 15.15 -19.15 -7.47
N VAL A 69 14.87 -19.32 -7.53
CA VAL A 69 14.88 -18.95 -8.02
C VAL A 69 14.71 -18.36 -8.61
N ASN A 70 14.44 -18.33 -8.62
CA ASN A 70 14.50 -17.81 -9.08
C ASN A 70 14.40 -17.28 -9.61
N ILE A 71 14.06 -17.28 -9.46
CA ILE A 71 14.11 -16.83 -9.87
C ILE A 71 14.15 -16.40 -10.37
N GLY A 72 13.86 -16.46 -10.46
CA GLY A 72 14.12 -16.15 -10.70
C GLY A 72 14.20 -15.86 -11.04
#